data_98977fa0288a4a399f6554dd50dd5a58
#
_entry.id   98977fa0288a4a399f6554dd50dd5a58
#
_cell.length_a   1.000
_cell.length_b   1.000
_cell.length_c   1.000
_cell.angle_alpha   90.00
_cell.angle_beta   90.00
_cell.angle_gamma   90.00
#
_symmetry.space_group_name_H-M   'P 1'
#
loop_
_entity.id
_entity.type
_entity.pdbx_description
1 polymer ?
#
loop_
_entity_poly.entity_id
_entity_poly.type
_entity_poly.pdbx_seq_one_letter_code
_entity_poly.pdbx_strand_id
1 'polypeptide(L)'
;MARNEAETRAELIDPVLGAAGWGQVEGSRVAREYVIAPGRILGAGRPQQRLILDYLMLYRNRKLAVVEAKSEDKPLTEGLGQAKQYAEKLGVRFAYATNGKGFYEVDMQTGAEGE
;
A
#
# COMPACT_ATOMS: atom_id res chain seq x y z
N MET A 1 24.87 -0.91 4.37
CA MET A 1 24.02 0.26 4.10
C MET A 1 22.58 -0.21 3.86
N ALA A 2 21.62 0.45 4.48
CA ALA A 2 20.22 0.08 4.32
C ALA A 2 19.72 0.39 2.91
N ARG A 3 18.80 -0.43 2.44
CA ARG A 3 18.13 -0.19 1.16
C ARG A 3 17.24 1.06 1.25
N ASN A 4 17.19 1.83 0.18
CA ASN A 4 16.19 2.90 0.07
C ASN A 4 14.81 2.30 -0.19
N GLU A 5 13.78 3.15 -0.30
CA GLU A 5 12.42 2.67 -0.46
C GLU A 5 12.24 1.86 -1.77
N ALA A 6 12.78 2.34 -2.89
CA ALA A 6 12.64 1.63 -4.17
C ALA A 6 13.33 0.26 -4.13
N GLU A 7 14.52 0.19 -3.56
CA GLU A 7 15.25 -1.06 -3.41
C GLU A 7 14.53 -2.02 -2.45
N THR A 8 13.98 -1.47 -1.37
CA THR A 8 13.19 -2.26 -0.42
C THR A 8 12.00 -2.90 -1.11
N ARG A 9 11.28 -2.13 -1.93
CA ARG A 9 10.16 -2.68 -2.69
C ARG A 9 10.58 -3.79 -3.64
N ALA A 10 11.61 -3.52 -4.43
CA ALA A 10 12.03 -4.47 -5.47
C ALA A 10 12.64 -5.75 -4.90
N GLU A 11 13.42 -5.63 -3.84
CA GLU A 11 14.22 -6.75 -3.35
C GLU A 11 13.59 -7.49 -2.18
N LEU A 12 12.77 -6.84 -1.36
CA LEU A 12 12.19 -7.44 -0.16
C LEU A 12 10.67 -7.61 -0.24
N ILE A 13 9.96 -6.64 -0.80
CA ILE A 13 8.49 -6.66 -0.76
C ILE A 13 7.89 -7.38 -1.97
N ASP A 14 8.28 -7.01 -3.18
CA ASP A 14 7.78 -7.66 -4.39
C ASP A 14 7.95 -9.19 -4.36
N PRO A 15 9.12 -9.73 -3.97
CA PRO A 15 9.26 -11.18 -3.89
C PRO A 15 8.32 -11.85 -2.90
N VAL A 16 8.06 -11.21 -1.75
CA VAL A 16 7.14 -11.76 -0.74
C VAL A 16 5.71 -11.77 -1.27
N LEU A 17 5.29 -10.69 -1.91
CA LEU A 17 3.95 -10.63 -2.50
C LEU A 17 3.77 -11.69 -3.59
N GLY A 18 4.78 -11.86 -4.45
CA GLY A 18 4.76 -12.90 -5.48
C GLY A 18 4.71 -14.30 -4.89
N ALA A 19 5.51 -14.56 -3.85
CA ALA A 19 5.53 -15.87 -3.17
C ALA A 19 4.20 -16.16 -2.49
N ALA A 20 3.47 -15.14 -2.05
CA ALA A 20 2.15 -15.28 -1.46
C ALA A 20 1.05 -15.51 -2.51
N GLY A 21 1.39 -15.45 -3.80
CA GLY A 21 0.45 -15.71 -4.89
C GLY A 21 -0.02 -14.47 -5.64
N TRP A 22 0.31 -13.27 -5.18
CA TRP A 22 -0.14 -12.05 -5.84
C TRP A 22 0.54 -11.88 -7.20
N GLY A 23 -0.29 -11.74 -8.24
CA GLY A 23 0.18 -11.71 -9.62
C GLY A 23 0.47 -13.09 -10.20
N GLN A 24 0.40 -14.16 -9.40
CA GLN A 24 0.62 -15.54 -9.81
C GLN A 24 -0.70 -16.30 -9.88
N VAL A 25 -1.58 -16.13 -8.89
CA VAL A 25 -2.90 -16.76 -8.87
C VAL A 25 -3.77 -16.09 -9.93
N GLU A 26 -4.46 -16.92 -10.73
CA GLU A 26 -5.34 -16.42 -11.78
C GLU A 26 -6.38 -15.45 -11.20
N GLY A 27 -6.51 -14.29 -11.84
CA GLY A 27 -7.41 -13.24 -11.40
C GLY A 27 -6.83 -12.29 -10.39
N SER A 28 -5.67 -12.59 -9.81
CA SER A 28 -5.00 -11.66 -8.89
C SER A 28 -4.12 -10.68 -9.64
N ARG A 29 -4.01 -9.48 -9.12
CA ARG A 29 -3.17 -8.43 -9.72
C ARG A 29 -2.65 -7.49 -8.64
N VAL A 30 -1.44 -7.01 -8.85
CA VAL A 30 -0.86 -5.95 -8.02
C VAL A 30 -0.71 -4.72 -8.90
N ALA A 31 -1.41 -3.65 -8.56
CA ALA A 31 -1.23 -2.36 -9.21
C ALA A 31 -0.25 -1.54 -8.39
N ARG A 32 0.86 -1.14 -9.00
CA ARG A 32 1.91 -0.37 -8.33
C ARG A 32 1.74 1.10 -8.65
N GLU A 33 2.09 1.94 -7.67
CA GLU A 33 2.01 3.39 -7.81
C GLU A 33 0.63 3.83 -8.33
N TYR A 34 -0.40 3.33 -7.66
CA TYR A 34 -1.78 3.58 -8.02
C TYR A 34 -2.21 4.98 -7.61
N VAL A 35 -2.67 5.77 -8.58
CA VAL A 35 -3.09 7.15 -8.33
C VAL A 35 -4.50 7.16 -7.75
N ILE A 36 -4.62 7.61 -6.49
CA ILE A 36 -5.91 7.71 -5.80
C ILE A 36 -6.57 9.05 -6.11
N ALA A 37 -5.77 10.12 -6.01
CA ALA A 37 -6.24 11.47 -6.32
C ALA A 37 -5.25 12.09 -7.30
N PRO A 38 -5.69 12.45 -8.51
CA PRO A 38 -4.76 12.89 -9.55
C PRO A 38 -4.27 14.33 -9.40
N GLY A 39 -4.56 14.99 -8.29
CA GLY A 39 -4.22 16.39 -8.10
C GLY A 39 -5.06 17.28 -9.02
N ARG A 40 -5.66 18.29 -8.47
CA ARG A 40 -6.53 19.23 -9.24
C ARG A 40 -6.58 20.56 -8.52
N ILE A 41 -7.02 21.58 -9.23
CA ILE A 41 -7.24 22.88 -8.64
C ILE A 41 -8.58 22.83 -7.90
N LEU A 42 -8.52 23.12 -6.60
CA LEU A 42 -9.71 23.29 -5.78
C LEU A 42 -10.13 24.76 -5.78
N GLY A 43 -11.29 25.07 -5.26
CA GLY A 43 -11.73 26.45 -5.09
C GLY A 43 -10.65 27.31 -4.44
N ALA A 44 -10.57 28.59 -4.74
CA ALA A 44 -9.52 29.50 -4.32
C ALA A 44 -8.15 29.24 -4.94
N GLY A 45 -8.08 28.47 -6.01
CA GLY A 45 -6.85 28.25 -6.76
C GLY A 45 -5.82 27.34 -6.10
N ARG A 46 -6.20 26.64 -5.02
CA ARG A 46 -5.27 25.71 -4.36
C ARG A 46 -5.27 24.37 -5.09
N PRO A 47 -4.07 23.82 -5.42
CA PRO A 47 -4.01 22.47 -6.00
C PRO A 47 -4.31 21.43 -4.93
N GLN A 48 -5.05 20.41 -5.29
CA GLN A 48 -5.21 19.23 -4.45
C GLN A 48 -3.95 18.38 -4.58
N GLN A 49 -3.42 17.91 -3.45
CA GLN A 49 -2.25 17.05 -3.46
C GLN A 49 -2.56 15.75 -4.19
N ARG A 50 -1.64 15.33 -5.04
CA ARG A 50 -1.71 14.03 -5.71
C ARG A 50 -1.40 12.95 -4.70
N LEU A 51 -2.27 11.93 -4.60
CA LEU A 51 -2.10 10.81 -3.69
C LEU A 51 -1.77 9.56 -4.50
N ILE A 52 -0.66 8.93 -4.18
CA ILE A 52 -0.19 7.73 -4.87
C ILE A 52 0.04 6.64 -3.85
N LEU A 53 -0.65 5.51 -4.06
CA LEU A 53 -0.53 4.32 -3.23
C LEU A 53 0.57 3.42 -3.79
N ASP A 54 1.44 2.89 -2.94
CA ASP A 54 2.53 2.03 -3.41
C ASP A 54 2.01 0.74 -4.06
N TYR A 55 1.06 0.05 -3.41
CA TYR A 55 0.49 -1.19 -3.95
C TYR A 55 -1.01 -1.25 -3.68
N LEU A 56 -1.75 -1.58 -4.73
CA LEU A 56 -3.16 -1.94 -4.61
C LEU A 56 -3.31 -3.40 -5.03
N MET A 57 -3.87 -4.21 -4.15
CA MET A 57 -4.04 -5.64 -4.37
C MET A 57 -5.46 -5.90 -4.85
N LEU A 58 -5.60 -6.52 -6.02
CA LEU A 58 -6.90 -6.78 -6.64
C LEU A 58 -7.09 -8.27 -6.90
N TYR A 59 -8.33 -8.72 -6.81
CA TYR A 59 -8.72 -10.05 -7.23
C TYR A 59 -10.00 -9.92 -8.04
N ARG A 60 -9.95 -10.37 -9.31
CA ARG A 60 -11.06 -10.27 -10.25
C ARG A 60 -11.64 -8.87 -10.31
N ASN A 61 -10.75 -7.88 -10.40
CA ASN A 61 -11.06 -6.43 -10.44
C ASN A 61 -11.66 -5.86 -9.16
N ARG A 62 -11.69 -6.62 -8.08
CA ARG A 62 -12.13 -6.11 -6.77
C ARG A 62 -10.91 -5.66 -5.99
N LYS A 63 -10.97 -4.47 -5.44
CA LYS A 63 -9.90 -3.92 -4.59
C LYS A 63 -10.00 -4.59 -3.22
N LEU A 64 -8.95 -5.30 -2.80
CA LEU A 64 -8.95 -6.04 -1.55
C LEU A 64 -8.10 -5.42 -0.46
N ALA A 65 -6.95 -4.86 -0.81
CA ALA A 65 -6.00 -4.37 0.17
C ALA A 65 -5.11 -3.30 -0.41
N VAL A 66 -4.60 -2.45 0.46
CA VAL A 66 -3.57 -1.47 0.14
C VAL A 66 -2.30 -1.82 0.92
N VAL A 67 -1.14 -1.54 0.34
CA VAL A 67 0.15 -1.72 1.02
C VAL A 67 0.95 -0.45 0.83
N GLU A 68 1.38 0.15 1.95
CA GLU A 68 2.30 1.28 1.94
C GLU A 68 3.67 0.82 2.41
N ALA A 69 4.67 1.13 1.59
CA ALA A 69 6.05 0.71 1.83
C ALA A 69 6.92 1.88 2.27
N LYS A 70 7.83 1.60 3.20
CA LYS A 70 8.88 2.51 3.59
C LYS A 70 10.21 1.77 3.50
N SER A 71 11.32 2.51 3.49
CA SER A 71 12.64 1.90 3.42
C SER A 71 12.91 1.03 4.66
N GLU A 72 13.81 0.05 4.50
CA GLU A 72 14.05 -0.96 5.55
C GLU A 72 14.60 -0.41 6.86
N ASP A 73 15.14 0.80 6.85
CA ASP A 73 15.65 1.45 8.06
C ASP A 73 14.58 2.21 8.84
N LYS A 74 13.34 2.21 8.36
CA LYS A 74 12.21 2.85 9.04
C LYS A 74 11.49 1.84 9.92
N PRO A 75 10.78 2.31 10.98
CA PRO A 75 9.92 1.43 11.76
C PRO A 75 8.87 0.73 10.88
N LEU A 76 8.48 -0.47 11.28
CA LEU A 76 7.48 -1.26 10.54
C LEU A 76 6.18 -0.49 10.30
N THR A 77 5.79 0.34 11.24
CA THR A 77 4.53 1.08 11.21
C THR A 77 4.66 2.50 10.64
N GLU A 78 5.80 2.86 10.06
CA GLU A 78 6.02 4.23 9.56
C GLU A 78 4.94 4.65 8.55
N GLY A 79 4.53 3.76 7.66
CA GLY A 79 3.52 4.05 6.65
C GLY A 79 2.09 3.77 7.06
N LEU A 80 1.86 3.41 8.33
CA LEU A 80 0.55 2.93 8.78
C LEU A 80 -0.56 3.97 8.62
N GLY A 81 -0.29 5.21 8.99
CA GLY A 81 -1.28 6.29 8.86
C GLY A 81 -1.72 6.50 7.41
N GLN A 82 -0.76 6.48 6.49
CA GLN A 82 -1.06 6.59 5.05
C GLN A 82 -1.85 5.38 4.56
N ALA A 83 -1.46 4.16 4.98
CA ALA A 83 -2.17 2.95 4.58
C ALA A 83 -3.63 3.00 5.00
N LYS A 84 -3.90 3.39 6.24
CA LYS A 84 -5.27 3.54 6.75
C LYS A 84 -6.06 4.57 5.97
N GLN A 85 -5.45 5.73 5.71
CA GLN A 85 -6.08 6.81 4.97
C GLN A 85 -6.45 6.36 3.55
N TYR A 86 -5.55 5.66 2.87
CA TYR A 86 -5.77 5.21 1.50
C TYR A 86 -6.82 4.08 1.44
N ALA A 87 -6.80 3.17 2.42
CA ALA A 87 -7.81 2.12 2.52
C ALA A 87 -9.20 2.73 2.69
N GLU A 88 -9.33 3.74 3.53
CA GLU A 88 -10.58 4.44 3.74
C GLU A 88 -11.06 5.11 2.45
N LYS A 89 -10.17 5.81 1.76
CA LYS A 89 -10.52 6.50 0.50
C LYS A 89 -10.96 5.54 -0.59
N LEU A 90 -10.36 4.36 -0.65
CA LEU A 90 -10.70 3.36 -1.67
C LEU A 90 -11.80 2.40 -1.22
N GLY A 91 -12.20 2.46 0.05
CA GLY A 91 -13.21 1.55 0.56
C GLY A 91 -12.76 0.10 0.63
N VAL A 92 -11.47 -0.15 0.84
CA VAL A 92 -10.96 -1.51 0.96
C VAL A 92 -10.84 -1.91 2.43
N ARG A 93 -10.97 -3.21 2.68
CA ARG A 93 -11.00 -3.74 4.04
C ARG A 93 -9.62 -3.78 4.69
N PHE A 94 -8.59 -4.19 3.97
CA PHE A 94 -7.29 -4.44 4.57
C PHE A 94 -6.26 -3.38 4.17
N ALA A 95 -5.49 -2.93 5.16
CA ALA A 95 -4.39 -2.01 4.97
C ALA A 95 -3.13 -2.61 5.58
N TYR A 96 -2.02 -2.51 4.87
CA TYR A 96 -0.73 -3.03 5.33
C TYR A 96 0.30 -1.93 5.28
N ALA A 97 1.15 -1.91 6.31
CA ALA A 97 2.39 -1.12 6.30
C ALA A 97 3.56 -2.10 6.31
N THR A 98 4.62 -1.82 5.58
CA THR A 98 5.78 -2.69 5.53
C THR A 98 7.05 -1.88 5.34
N ASN A 99 8.16 -2.37 5.89
CA ASN A 99 9.51 -1.88 5.64
C ASN A 99 10.38 -2.95 5.00
N GLY A 100 9.76 -4.01 4.48
CA GLY A 100 10.46 -5.15 3.87
C GLY A 100 10.89 -6.21 4.85
N LYS A 101 10.88 -5.93 6.17
CA LYS A 101 11.26 -6.89 7.20
C LYS A 101 10.05 -7.57 7.83
N GLY A 102 8.86 -7.04 7.62
CA GLY A 102 7.62 -7.58 8.11
C GLY A 102 6.45 -6.81 7.55
N PHE A 103 5.26 -7.24 7.90
CA PHE A 103 4.02 -6.57 7.51
C PHE A 103 3.17 -6.32 8.74
N TYR A 104 2.62 -5.13 8.83
CA TYR A 104 1.67 -4.76 9.87
C TYR A 104 0.30 -4.64 9.22
N GLU A 105 -0.67 -5.42 9.68
CA GLU A 105 -2.00 -5.51 9.06
C GLU A 105 -3.04 -4.75 9.89
N VAL A 106 -3.94 -4.06 9.20
CA VAL A 106 -5.13 -3.47 9.80
C VAL A 106 -6.35 -3.99 9.06
N ASP A 107 -7.32 -4.50 9.82
CA ASP A 107 -8.64 -4.83 9.29
C ASP A 107 -9.52 -3.61 9.54
N MET A 108 -9.81 -2.85 8.49
CA MET A 108 -10.58 -1.61 8.59
C MET A 108 -12.03 -1.86 9.01
N GLN A 109 -12.52 -3.09 8.82
CA GLN A 109 -13.90 -3.44 9.18
C GLN A 109 -14.05 -3.71 10.68
N THR A 110 -13.09 -4.40 11.28
CA THR A 110 -13.17 -4.79 12.69
C THR A 110 -12.34 -3.91 13.60
N GLY A 111 -11.36 -3.19 13.06
CA GLY A 111 -10.41 -2.41 13.84
C GLY A 111 -9.24 -3.23 14.40
N ALA A 112 -9.21 -4.54 14.15
CA ALA A 112 -8.11 -5.38 14.61
C ALA A 112 -6.84 -5.04 13.85
N GLU A 113 -5.70 -4.95 14.55
CA GLU A 113 -4.43 -4.69 13.91
C GLU A 113 -3.26 -5.34 14.63
N GLY A 114 -2.18 -5.63 13.89
CA GLY A 114 -0.96 -6.25 14.41
C GLY A 114 -0.09 -6.79 13.27
N GLU A 115 1.07 -7.31 13.64
CA GLU A 115 1.97 -7.97 12.71
C GLU A 115 1.43 -9.30 12.23
#